data_9dfd60bf26ed9003f953ff8b9c09ce73
#
_entry.id   9dfd60bf26ed9003f953ff8b9c09ce73
#
_cell.length_a   1.000
_cell.length_b   1.000
_cell.length_c   1.000
_cell.angle_alpha   90.00
_cell.angle_beta   90.00
_cell.angle_gamma   90.00
#
_symmetry.space_group_name_H-M   'P 1'
#
loop_
_entity.id
_entity.type
_entity.pdbx_description
1 polymer ?
#
loop_
_entity_poly.entity_id
_entity_poly.type
_entity_poly.pdbx_seq_one_letter_code
_entity_poly.pdbx_strand_id
1 'polypeptide(L)'
;MKDSGSVWFGNIPINWEMKRLKYVFHIQKDIAGEEGHTVLSITQRGIIPKDFSNNEGQFANSYANYQLVHKGDFAMNHMDLLTGWVDISKYEGVTSPDYRVFVLNDKNGMCPKYYLYMMQMCYSARIFYGLGQGVSGMGRWRLQADKFLNFYIPIPPYDEQKKIADYITDKVNHIEVEIDKRNKL
;
A
#
# COMPACT_ATOMS: atom_id res chain seq x y z
N MET A 1 8.23 -27.49 2.77
CA MET A 1 7.88 -26.52 1.72
C MET A 1 6.87 -27.16 0.79
N LYS A 2 5.96 -26.36 0.22
CA LYS A 2 5.03 -26.75 -0.85
C LYS A 2 5.05 -25.67 -1.93
N ASP A 3 4.73 -26.04 -3.16
CA ASP A 3 4.53 -25.08 -4.25
C ASP A 3 3.34 -24.15 -3.92
N SER A 4 3.52 -22.85 -4.06
CA SER A 4 2.46 -21.87 -3.86
C SER A 4 1.45 -21.85 -5.01
N GLY A 5 1.76 -22.43 -6.15
CA GLY A 5 1.01 -22.30 -7.39
C GLY A 5 1.10 -20.90 -8.03
N SER A 6 2.00 -20.04 -7.53
CA SER A 6 2.21 -18.68 -8.00
C SER A 6 3.60 -18.51 -8.60
N VAL A 7 3.66 -17.91 -9.78
CA VAL A 7 4.96 -17.57 -10.42
C VAL A 7 5.79 -16.57 -9.62
N TRP A 8 5.16 -15.88 -8.65
CA TRP A 8 5.80 -14.81 -7.88
C TRP A 8 6.36 -15.27 -6.53
N PHE A 9 5.76 -16.30 -5.92
CA PHE A 9 6.09 -16.70 -4.54
C PHE A 9 6.82 -18.04 -4.43
N GLY A 10 6.93 -18.81 -5.53
CA GLY A 10 7.64 -20.08 -5.55
C GLY A 10 7.16 -21.05 -4.45
N ASN A 11 8.09 -21.62 -3.71
CA ASN A 11 7.78 -22.55 -2.61
C ASN A 11 7.56 -21.81 -1.29
N ILE A 12 6.47 -22.13 -0.60
CA ILE A 12 6.10 -21.59 0.71
C ILE A 12 6.11 -22.70 1.79
N PRO A 13 6.18 -22.37 3.09
CA PRO A 13 5.99 -23.33 4.17
C PRO A 13 4.68 -24.11 4.04
N ILE A 14 4.67 -25.36 4.49
CA ILE A 14 3.49 -26.26 4.34
C ILE A 14 2.26 -25.71 5.07
N ASN A 15 2.48 -25.06 6.22
CA ASN A 15 1.45 -24.46 7.07
C ASN A 15 0.95 -23.09 6.59
N TRP A 16 1.53 -22.50 5.53
CA TRP A 16 1.03 -21.27 4.96
C TRP A 16 -0.09 -21.52 3.96
N GLU A 17 -1.03 -20.60 3.86
CA GLU A 17 -2.11 -20.65 2.87
C GLU A 17 -1.91 -19.61 1.78
N MET A 18 -2.42 -19.90 0.57
CA MET A 18 -2.55 -18.91 -0.49
C MET A 18 -3.99 -18.39 -0.50
N LYS A 19 -4.17 -17.10 -0.27
CA LYS A 19 -5.50 -16.45 -0.31
C LYS A 19 -5.53 -15.26 -1.24
N ARG A 20 -6.70 -15.01 -1.84
CA ARG A 20 -6.93 -13.80 -2.62
C ARG A 20 -7.01 -12.59 -1.68
N LEU A 21 -6.52 -11.43 -2.15
CA LEU A 21 -6.55 -10.18 -1.38
C LEU A 21 -7.96 -9.79 -0.91
N LYS A 22 -9.01 -10.12 -1.63
CA LYS A 22 -10.40 -9.87 -1.20
C LYS A 22 -10.81 -10.56 0.11
N TYR A 23 -10.09 -11.60 0.52
CA TYR A 23 -10.32 -12.24 1.83
C TYR A 23 -9.50 -11.59 2.95
N VAL A 24 -8.55 -10.73 2.59
CA VAL A 24 -7.69 -9.98 3.50
C VAL A 24 -8.15 -8.54 3.63
N PHE A 25 -8.54 -7.92 2.52
CA PHE A 25 -8.89 -6.52 2.43
C PHE A 25 -10.26 -6.30 1.80
N HIS A 26 -10.89 -5.19 2.16
CA HIS A 26 -11.93 -4.57 1.36
C HIS A 26 -11.53 -3.14 0.98
N ILE A 27 -11.96 -2.71 -0.19
CA ILE A 27 -11.73 -1.34 -0.67
C ILE A 27 -12.79 -0.45 -0.04
N GLN A 28 -12.33 0.64 0.59
CA GLN A 28 -13.17 1.68 1.15
C GLN A 28 -13.28 2.85 0.17
N LYS A 29 -14.46 3.47 0.11
CA LYS A 29 -14.75 4.62 -0.77
C LYS A 29 -15.66 5.61 -0.06
N ASP A 30 -15.24 6.05 1.10
CA ASP A 30 -15.99 7.05 1.87
C ASP A 30 -15.56 8.43 1.41
N ILE A 31 -16.49 9.18 0.84
CA ILE A 31 -16.24 10.54 0.35
C ILE A 31 -16.44 11.52 1.50
N ALA A 32 -15.55 12.50 1.62
CA ALA A 32 -15.59 13.49 2.70
C ALA A 32 -16.89 14.32 2.70
N GLY A 33 -17.37 14.74 1.53
CA GLY A 33 -18.59 15.53 1.39
C GLY A 33 -18.43 16.99 1.80
N GLU A 34 -17.33 17.35 2.45
CA GLU A 34 -17.05 18.70 2.96
C GLU A 34 -15.57 19.06 2.81
N GLU A 35 -15.27 20.35 2.96
CA GLU A 35 -13.91 20.89 2.98
C GLU A 35 -13.31 20.88 4.38
N GLY A 36 -12.02 21.22 4.49
CA GLY A 36 -11.33 21.42 5.76
C GLY A 36 -10.52 20.22 6.27
N HIS A 37 -10.58 19.10 5.56
CA HIS A 37 -9.74 17.94 5.86
C HIS A 37 -8.28 18.15 5.44
N THR A 38 -7.35 17.55 6.17
CA THR A 38 -5.96 17.45 5.76
C THR A 38 -5.83 16.63 4.49
N VAL A 39 -5.31 17.23 3.42
CA VAL A 39 -5.06 16.50 2.17
C VAL A 39 -3.79 15.65 2.31
N LEU A 40 -3.88 14.37 1.98
CA LEU A 40 -2.80 13.41 2.10
C LEU A 40 -2.25 13.01 0.72
N SER A 41 -0.93 13.01 0.60
CA SER A 41 -0.20 12.51 -0.56
C SER A 41 0.37 11.14 -0.29
N ILE A 42 0.26 10.23 -1.27
CA ILE A 42 0.86 8.91 -1.22
C ILE A 42 2.17 8.96 -2.00
N THR A 43 3.28 8.90 -1.31
CA THR A 43 4.63 9.04 -1.86
C THR A 43 5.49 7.83 -1.53
N GLN A 44 6.64 7.69 -2.18
CA GLN A 44 7.63 6.65 -1.82
C GLN A 44 8.20 6.81 -0.40
N ARG A 45 7.97 7.97 0.24
CA ARG A 45 8.33 8.22 1.66
C ARG A 45 7.18 7.89 2.61
N GLY A 46 6.07 7.37 2.08
CA GLY A 46 4.86 7.06 2.82
C GLY A 46 3.72 8.04 2.56
N ILE A 47 2.68 7.93 3.39
CA ILE A 47 1.53 8.83 3.38
C ILE A 47 1.86 10.04 4.25
N ILE A 48 1.84 11.22 3.66
CA ILE A 48 2.20 12.49 4.31
C ILE A 48 1.17 13.58 4.01
N PRO A 49 0.95 14.54 4.90
CA PRO A 49 0.20 15.75 4.58
C PRO A 49 0.78 16.44 3.35
N LYS A 50 -0.10 16.86 2.43
CA LYS A 50 0.34 17.57 1.23
C LYS A 50 0.85 18.96 1.61
N ASP A 51 2.04 19.29 1.13
CA ASP A 51 2.59 20.63 1.24
C ASP A 51 2.02 21.52 0.12
N PHE A 52 1.37 22.58 0.50
CA PHE A 52 0.79 23.58 -0.43
C PHE A 52 1.69 24.80 -0.65
N SER A 53 2.83 24.90 0.06
CA SER A 53 3.72 26.07 -0.01
C SER A 53 4.52 26.14 -1.30
N ASN A 54 4.77 25.01 -1.95
CA ASN A 54 5.72 24.91 -3.06
C ASN A 54 5.09 24.96 -4.46
N ASN A 55 3.80 25.21 -4.60
CA ASN A 55 3.08 25.19 -5.90
C ASN A 55 3.35 23.97 -6.80
N GLU A 56 3.97 22.92 -6.26
CA GLU A 56 4.25 21.70 -6.98
C GLU A 56 3.10 20.69 -6.84
N GLY A 57 2.65 20.16 -7.96
CA GLY A 57 1.62 19.14 -8.02
C GLY A 57 0.24 19.64 -8.44
N GLN A 58 -0.69 18.72 -8.60
CA GLN A 58 -2.06 19.04 -9.00
C GLN A 58 -2.84 19.59 -7.81
N PHE A 59 -3.45 20.76 -7.99
CA PHE A 59 -4.39 21.36 -7.06
C PHE A 59 -5.81 21.08 -7.57
N ALA A 60 -6.67 20.58 -6.70
CA ALA A 60 -8.09 20.50 -7.01
C ALA A 60 -8.80 21.81 -6.63
N ASN A 61 -9.83 22.15 -7.36
CA ASN A 61 -10.67 23.31 -7.01
C ASN A 61 -11.48 23.09 -5.72
N SER A 62 -11.71 21.82 -5.37
CA SER A 62 -12.38 21.40 -4.16
C SER A 62 -11.88 20.02 -3.75
N TYR A 63 -11.76 19.80 -2.46
CA TYR A 63 -11.38 18.52 -1.84
C TYR A 63 -12.58 17.77 -1.24
N ALA A 64 -13.78 18.35 -1.29
CA ALA A 64 -15.01 17.73 -0.79
C ALA A 64 -15.32 16.37 -1.45
N ASN A 65 -14.86 16.17 -2.69
CA ASN A 65 -15.01 14.90 -3.42
C ASN A 65 -13.87 13.89 -3.17
N TYR A 66 -12.93 14.23 -2.27
CA TYR A 66 -11.85 13.33 -1.91
C TYR A 66 -12.35 12.26 -0.94
N GLN A 67 -11.69 11.12 -0.94
CA GLN A 67 -12.05 10.00 -0.08
C GLN A 67 -11.34 10.11 1.27
N LEU A 68 -12.06 9.78 2.33
CA LEU A 68 -11.54 9.74 3.70
C LEU A 68 -10.47 8.67 3.84
N VAL A 69 -9.48 8.99 4.65
CA VAL A 69 -8.39 8.09 5.08
C VAL A 69 -8.25 8.23 6.58
N HIS A 70 -8.42 7.14 7.30
CA HIS A 70 -8.25 7.10 8.76
C HIS A 70 -6.88 6.52 9.14
N LYS A 71 -6.44 6.81 10.38
CA LYS A 71 -5.25 6.16 10.92
C LYS A 71 -5.41 4.65 10.90
N GLY A 72 -4.42 3.97 10.33
CA GLY A 72 -4.43 2.52 10.17
C GLY A 72 -4.99 2.03 8.85
N ASP A 73 -5.60 2.88 8.05
CA ASP A 73 -6.02 2.54 6.70
C ASP A 73 -4.82 2.43 5.77
N PHE A 74 -4.90 1.51 4.84
CA PHE A 74 -3.96 1.42 3.73
C PHE A 74 -4.39 2.36 2.62
N ALA A 75 -3.44 3.08 2.05
CA ALA A 75 -3.70 3.83 0.83
C ALA A 75 -2.59 3.59 -0.20
N MET A 76 -2.99 3.43 -1.47
CA MET A 76 -2.06 3.14 -2.56
C MET A 76 -2.32 4.00 -3.79
N ASN A 77 -1.25 4.44 -4.44
CA ASN A 77 -1.29 5.00 -5.79
C ASN A 77 -1.32 3.86 -6.80
N HIS A 78 -2.51 3.37 -7.13
CA HIS A 78 -2.68 2.28 -8.11
C HIS A 78 -2.74 2.76 -9.56
N MET A 79 -2.60 4.06 -9.78
CA MET A 79 -2.60 4.70 -11.11
C MET A 79 -1.23 4.71 -11.77
N ASP A 80 -0.18 4.64 -10.96
CA ASP A 80 1.21 4.59 -11.40
C ASP A 80 1.93 3.46 -10.67
N LEU A 81 2.08 2.33 -11.34
CA LEU A 81 2.71 1.14 -10.78
C LEU A 81 4.25 1.15 -10.91
N LEU A 82 4.82 2.19 -11.53
CA LEU A 82 6.26 2.36 -11.64
C LEU A 82 6.84 3.16 -10.48
N THR A 83 6.21 4.29 -10.17
CA THR A 83 6.67 5.25 -9.16
C THR A 83 5.69 5.40 -7.99
N GLY A 84 4.51 4.78 -8.10
CA GLY A 84 3.53 4.75 -7.04
C GLY A 84 3.98 3.92 -5.83
N TRP A 85 3.24 4.07 -4.73
CA TRP A 85 3.54 3.41 -3.48
C TRP A 85 2.29 3.02 -2.72
N VAL A 86 2.47 2.26 -1.66
CA VAL A 86 1.45 1.89 -0.68
C VAL A 86 2.01 2.07 0.72
N ASP A 87 1.19 2.60 1.62
CA ASP A 87 1.54 2.73 3.04
C ASP A 87 0.28 2.65 3.92
N ILE A 88 0.49 2.56 5.24
CA ILE A 88 -0.53 2.68 6.26
C ILE A 88 -0.55 4.11 6.76
N SER A 89 -1.71 4.75 6.76
CA SER A 89 -1.82 6.13 7.19
C SER A 89 -1.57 6.29 8.71
N LYS A 90 -0.74 7.26 9.04
CA LYS A 90 -0.52 7.77 10.40
C LYS A 90 -1.41 8.98 10.71
N TYR A 91 -2.18 9.43 9.72
CA TYR A 91 -2.95 10.67 9.73
C TYR A 91 -4.42 10.41 9.44
N GLU A 92 -5.28 11.28 9.99
CA GLU A 92 -6.64 11.47 9.53
C GLU A 92 -6.63 12.51 8.41
N GLY A 93 -7.39 12.28 7.34
CA GLY A 93 -7.46 13.23 6.24
C GLY A 93 -8.18 12.69 5.01
N VAL A 94 -7.87 13.27 3.87
CA VAL A 94 -8.46 12.87 2.59
C VAL A 94 -7.39 12.67 1.53
N THR A 95 -7.64 11.77 0.60
CA THR A 95 -6.77 11.55 -0.56
C THR A 95 -7.57 11.55 -1.85
N SER A 96 -6.88 11.70 -2.99
CA SER A 96 -7.49 11.70 -4.31
C SER A 96 -8.43 10.50 -4.51
N PRO A 97 -9.61 10.68 -5.12
CA PRO A 97 -10.48 9.57 -5.50
C PRO A 97 -9.85 8.63 -6.53
N ASP A 98 -8.78 9.07 -7.20
CA ASP A 98 -7.99 8.24 -8.10
C ASP A 98 -7.04 7.27 -7.38
N TYR A 99 -6.85 7.41 -6.07
CA TYR A 99 -6.07 6.47 -5.28
C TYR A 99 -6.99 5.40 -4.68
N ARG A 100 -6.41 4.39 -4.08
CA ARG A 100 -7.19 3.29 -3.47
C ARG A 100 -6.96 3.29 -1.97
N VAL A 101 -8.04 3.47 -1.22
CA VAL A 101 -8.07 3.25 0.23
C VAL A 101 -8.65 1.87 0.49
N PHE A 102 -8.04 1.10 1.37
CA PHE A 102 -8.49 -0.25 1.72
C PHE A 102 -8.09 -0.60 3.15
N VAL A 103 -8.85 -1.49 3.77
CA VAL A 103 -8.69 -1.86 5.17
C VAL A 103 -8.71 -3.37 5.34
N LEU A 104 -8.07 -3.87 6.40
CA LEU A 104 -8.10 -5.29 6.75
C LEU A 104 -9.52 -5.71 7.16
N ASN A 105 -9.94 -6.88 6.67
CA ASN A 105 -11.24 -7.49 7.02
C ASN A 105 -11.28 -7.94 8.48
N ASP A 106 -10.15 -8.35 9.04
CA ASP A 106 -10.00 -8.74 10.44
C ASP A 106 -8.78 -8.03 11.04
N LYS A 107 -9.04 -6.97 11.79
CA LYS A 107 -7.98 -6.17 12.44
C LYS A 107 -7.30 -6.90 13.61
N ASN A 108 -7.93 -7.92 14.18
CA ASN A 108 -7.42 -8.65 15.35
C ASN A 108 -6.64 -9.92 14.97
N GLY A 109 -7.04 -10.57 13.87
CA GLY A 109 -6.42 -11.81 13.39
C GLY A 109 -5.37 -11.62 12.31
N MET A 110 -5.09 -10.36 11.90
CA MET A 110 -4.15 -10.03 10.82
C MET A 110 -3.14 -8.99 11.27
N CYS A 111 -1.85 -9.18 10.94
CA CYS A 111 -0.79 -8.23 11.27
C CYS A 111 -0.67 -7.15 10.18
N PRO A 112 -1.07 -5.88 10.42
CA PRO A 112 -1.06 -4.84 9.38
C PRO A 112 0.31 -4.64 8.74
N LYS A 113 1.38 -4.66 9.54
CA LYS A 113 2.75 -4.48 9.03
C LYS A 113 3.20 -5.61 8.10
N TYR A 114 2.79 -6.86 8.35
CA TYR A 114 3.07 -7.95 7.44
C TYR A 114 2.48 -7.68 6.05
N TYR A 115 1.21 -7.29 6.01
CA TYR A 115 0.54 -6.98 4.76
C TYR A 115 1.08 -5.72 4.10
N LEU A 116 1.51 -4.72 4.88
CA LEU A 116 2.19 -3.54 4.35
C LEU A 116 3.46 -3.95 3.59
N TYR A 117 4.34 -4.71 4.23
CA TYR A 117 5.59 -5.15 3.59
C TYR A 117 5.33 -6.06 2.38
N MET A 118 4.30 -6.91 2.45
CA MET A 118 3.86 -7.71 1.30
C MET A 118 3.42 -6.83 0.13
N MET A 119 2.62 -5.78 0.36
CA MET A 119 2.19 -4.86 -0.69
C MET A 119 3.36 -4.04 -1.24
N GLN A 120 4.25 -3.55 -0.39
CA GLN A 120 5.45 -2.82 -0.80
C GLN A 120 6.40 -3.69 -1.62
N MET A 121 6.57 -4.95 -1.23
CA MET A 121 7.33 -5.94 -2.02
C MET A 121 6.71 -6.14 -3.40
N CYS A 122 5.37 -6.21 -3.51
CA CYS A 122 4.68 -6.31 -4.79
C CYS A 122 4.90 -5.10 -5.70
N TYR A 123 5.09 -3.89 -5.14
CA TYR A 123 5.53 -2.71 -5.91
C TYR A 123 7.00 -2.84 -6.34
N SER A 124 7.89 -3.07 -5.39
CA SER A 124 9.35 -3.08 -5.62
C SER A 124 9.78 -4.19 -6.59
N ALA A 125 9.19 -5.36 -6.47
CA ALA A 125 9.43 -6.50 -7.36
C ALA A 125 8.65 -6.44 -8.69
N ARG A 126 7.96 -5.32 -8.97
CA ARG A 126 7.18 -5.14 -10.21
C ARG A 126 6.04 -6.15 -10.41
N ILE A 127 5.58 -6.81 -9.35
CA ILE A 127 4.48 -7.79 -9.41
C ILE A 127 3.18 -7.07 -9.82
N PHE A 128 2.85 -5.97 -9.16
CA PHE A 128 1.67 -5.17 -9.50
C PHE A 128 1.77 -4.57 -10.91
N TYR A 129 2.97 -4.23 -11.35
CA TYR A 129 3.21 -3.79 -12.73
C TYR A 129 2.84 -4.88 -13.74
N GLY A 130 3.23 -6.13 -13.49
CA GLY A 130 2.88 -7.27 -14.33
C GLY A 130 1.37 -7.58 -14.39
N LEU A 131 0.60 -7.14 -13.38
CA LEU A 131 -0.86 -7.27 -13.32
C LEU A 131 -1.59 -6.05 -13.87
N GLY A 132 -0.87 -4.96 -14.13
CA GLY A 132 -1.42 -3.69 -14.57
C GLY A 132 -1.89 -3.71 -16.02
N GLN A 133 -2.68 -2.70 -16.35
CA GLN A 133 -3.11 -2.45 -17.73
C GLN A 133 -2.79 -1.00 -18.10
N GLY A 134 -2.17 -0.83 -19.26
CA GLY A 134 -1.91 0.47 -19.84
C GLY A 134 -3.20 1.16 -20.30
N VAL A 135 -3.26 2.48 -20.12
CA VAL A 135 -4.25 3.32 -20.77
C VAL A 135 -3.57 3.92 -21.98
N SER A 136 -4.08 3.64 -23.17
CA SER A 136 -3.54 4.19 -24.42
C SER A 136 -3.48 5.72 -24.35
N GLY A 137 -2.31 6.29 -24.62
CA GLY A 137 -2.11 7.72 -24.83
C GLY A 137 -1.36 8.49 -23.74
N MET A 138 -1.26 8.02 -22.49
CA MET A 138 -0.58 8.75 -21.41
C MET A 138 0.37 7.91 -20.55
N GLY A 139 0.63 6.66 -20.93
CA GLY A 139 1.66 5.82 -20.27
C GLY A 139 1.38 5.44 -18.81
N ARG A 140 0.22 5.71 -18.26
CA ARG A 140 -0.13 5.32 -16.89
C ARG A 140 -0.52 3.84 -16.84
N TRP A 141 0.22 3.09 -16.03
CA TRP A 141 0.03 1.66 -15.84
C TRP A 141 -0.75 1.40 -14.56
N ARG A 142 -2.06 1.13 -14.72
CA ARG A 142 -3.03 1.07 -13.62
C ARG A 142 -3.32 -0.36 -13.19
N LEU A 143 -3.37 -0.60 -11.88
CA LEU A 143 -3.87 -1.84 -11.31
C LEU A 143 -5.40 -1.74 -11.10
N GLN A 144 -6.16 -2.52 -11.84
CA GLN A 144 -7.62 -2.57 -11.70
C GLN A 144 -8.02 -3.22 -10.37
N ALA A 145 -9.19 -2.82 -9.81
CA ALA A 145 -9.65 -3.31 -8.51
C ALA A 145 -9.90 -4.82 -8.49
N ASP A 146 -10.45 -5.37 -9.57
CA ASP A 146 -10.68 -6.80 -9.72
C ASP A 146 -9.36 -7.60 -9.76
N LYS A 147 -8.36 -7.11 -10.48
CA LYS A 147 -7.01 -7.71 -10.51
C LYS A 147 -6.34 -7.67 -9.14
N PHE A 148 -6.42 -6.52 -8.44
CA PHE A 148 -5.92 -6.38 -7.08
C PHE A 148 -6.61 -7.36 -6.14
N LEU A 149 -7.94 -7.34 -6.05
CA LEU A 149 -8.71 -8.16 -5.11
C LEU A 149 -8.62 -9.67 -5.39
N ASN A 150 -8.39 -10.07 -6.63
CA ASN A 150 -8.23 -11.48 -6.99
C ASN A 150 -6.77 -11.97 -7.00
N PHE A 151 -5.81 -11.10 -6.72
CA PHE A 151 -4.41 -11.49 -6.61
C PHE A 151 -4.18 -12.37 -5.37
N TYR A 152 -3.44 -13.48 -5.55
CA TYR A 152 -3.12 -14.41 -4.47
C TYR A 152 -1.84 -14.01 -3.76
N ILE A 153 -1.87 -14.03 -2.43
CA ILE A 153 -0.71 -13.82 -1.57
C ILE A 153 -0.56 -14.94 -0.55
N PRO A 154 0.65 -15.24 -0.07
CA PRO A 154 0.89 -16.18 1.00
C PRO A 154 0.44 -15.60 2.34
N ILE A 155 -0.25 -16.41 3.13
CA ILE A 155 -0.78 -16.07 4.47
C ILE A 155 -0.16 -17.01 5.50
N PRO A 156 0.88 -16.56 6.22
CA PRO A 156 1.38 -17.27 7.40
C PRO A 156 0.36 -17.30 8.54
N PRO A 157 0.49 -18.21 9.52
CA PRO A 157 -0.14 -18.06 10.82
C PRO A 157 0.18 -16.70 11.46
N TYR A 158 -0.72 -16.16 12.25
CA TYR A 158 -0.62 -14.79 12.82
C TYR A 158 0.72 -14.53 13.53
N ASP A 159 1.18 -15.48 14.35
CA ASP A 159 2.47 -15.31 15.06
C ASP A 159 3.66 -15.23 14.13
N GLU A 160 3.60 -15.94 12.98
CA GLU A 160 4.64 -15.85 11.95
C GLU A 160 4.56 -14.54 11.20
N GLN A 161 3.34 -14.04 10.88
CA GLN A 161 3.17 -12.70 10.29
C GLN A 161 3.84 -11.64 11.16
N LYS A 162 3.63 -11.71 12.47
CA LYS A 162 4.21 -10.79 13.44
C LYS A 162 5.73 -10.87 13.47
N LYS A 163 6.29 -12.08 13.59
CA LYS A 163 7.74 -12.30 13.57
C LYS A 163 8.40 -11.78 12.29
N ILE A 164 7.77 -12.01 11.14
CA ILE A 164 8.27 -11.52 9.85
C ILE A 164 8.24 -9.99 9.82
N ALA A 165 7.12 -9.39 10.25
CA ALA A 165 6.97 -7.95 10.28
C ALA A 165 7.96 -7.27 11.22
N ASP A 166 8.16 -7.82 12.42
CA ASP A 166 9.12 -7.31 13.40
C ASP A 166 10.56 -7.41 12.85
N TYR A 167 10.93 -8.56 12.29
CA TYR A 167 12.25 -8.76 11.69
C TYR A 167 12.53 -7.74 10.56
N ILE A 168 11.58 -7.53 9.65
CA ILE A 168 11.75 -6.55 8.56
C ILE A 168 11.84 -5.14 9.12
N THR A 169 10.99 -4.80 10.11
CA THR A 169 11.02 -3.49 10.77
C THR A 169 12.39 -3.19 11.37
N ASP A 170 12.96 -4.15 12.10
CA ASP A 170 14.28 -3.99 12.72
C ASP A 170 15.38 -3.80 11.68
N LYS A 171 15.32 -4.54 10.56
CA LYS A 171 16.28 -4.38 9.46
C LYS A 171 16.16 -3.01 8.78
N VAL A 172 14.94 -2.54 8.51
CA VAL A 172 14.70 -1.22 7.92
C VAL A 172 15.23 -0.12 8.83
N ASN A 173 14.87 -0.15 10.12
CA ASN A 173 15.35 0.83 11.10
C ASN A 173 16.89 0.85 11.18
N HIS A 174 17.52 -0.31 11.16
CA HIS A 174 18.99 -0.39 11.19
C HIS A 174 19.62 0.26 9.95
N ILE A 175 19.06 0.00 8.76
CA ILE A 175 19.53 0.59 7.50
C ILE A 175 19.34 2.11 7.51
N GLU A 176 18.19 2.62 7.98
CA GLU A 176 17.93 4.06 8.08
C GLU A 176 18.94 4.76 9.00
N VAL A 177 19.24 4.16 10.16
CA VAL A 177 20.26 4.69 11.08
C VAL A 177 21.65 4.74 10.42
N GLU A 178 22.03 3.73 9.66
CA GLU A 178 23.31 3.70 8.97
C GLU A 178 23.38 4.73 7.82
N ILE A 179 22.28 4.95 7.10
CA ILE A 179 22.18 6.00 6.07
C ILE A 179 22.34 7.38 6.71
N ASP A 180 21.63 7.63 7.83
CA ASP A 180 21.70 8.92 8.53
C ASP A 180 23.09 9.23 9.06
N LYS A 181 23.82 8.22 9.55
CA LYS A 181 25.22 8.38 9.97
C LYS A 181 26.12 8.80 8.82
N ARG A 182 25.94 8.18 7.63
CA ARG A 182 26.73 8.50 6.44
C ARG A 182 26.47 9.90 5.89
N ASN A 183 25.21 10.34 5.94
CA ASN A 183 24.82 11.67 5.47
C ASN A 183 25.30 12.82 6.37
N LYS A 184 25.79 12.52 7.57
CA LYS A 184 26.34 13.50 8.54
C LYS A 184 27.87 13.62 8.48
N LEU A 185 28.53 12.81 7.66
CA LEU A 185 29.96 12.85 7.38
C LEU A 185 30.25 13.66 6.12
#